data_6551d53c442f613d0799cc9da7300ce7
#
_entry.id   6551d53c442f613d0799cc9da7300ce7
#
_cell.length_a   1.000
_cell.length_b   1.000
_cell.length_c   1.000
_cell.angle_alpha   90.00
_cell.angle_beta   90.00
_cell.angle_gamma   90.00
#
_symmetry.space_group_name_H-M   'P 1'
#
loop_
_entity.id
_entity.type
_entity.pdbx_description
1 polymer ?
#
loop_
_entity_poly.entity_id
_entity_poly.type
_entity_poly.pdbx_seq_one_letter_code
_entity_poly.pdbx_strand_id
1 'polypeptide(L)'
;MYCEFLYYFILGGFMEIQRNLYLQKLIACQHDGQIKVITGLRRCGKSFLLFHLFKNYLLKNGIDNQQIITFELDQMKDIQYRNPIELSKKIHSIVDNTTQQYYLFIDEVQMSDEVNNPYNPKGKKISFYDMLNDLKELSNLDIYVTGSNSKMLSNDILTEFRGRSDEIKIHPFSFSEYYSFVGGDKEEAFDNYSFYGGMPFLLTK
;
A
#
# COMPACT_ATOMS: atom_id res chain seq x y z
N MET A 1 9.31 0.01 -11.91
CA MET A 1 10.78 0.02 -11.94
C MET A 1 11.44 0.72 -10.73
N TYR A 2 10.74 0.91 -9.59
CA TYR A 2 11.29 1.54 -8.37
C TYR A 2 11.15 0.68 -7.09
N CYS A 3 10.50 -0.48 -7.17
CA CYS A 3 10.36 -1.40 -6.03
C CYS A 3 11.58 -2.32 -5.81
N GLU A 4 12.45 -2.47 -6.82
CA GLU A 4 13.62 -3.37 -6.76
C GLU A 4 14.81 -2.80 -5.97
N PHE A 5 14.80 -1.51 -5.61
CA PHE A 5 15.97 -0.81 -5.08
C PHE A 5 16.15 -0.86 -3.54
N LEU A 6 15.31 -1.56 -2.81
CA LEU A 6 15.52 -1.77 -1.36
C LEU A 6 16.26 -3.07 -1.02
N TYR A 7 16.68 -3.81 -2.06
CA TYR A 7 17.64 -4.91 -1.90
C TYR A 7 19.05 -4.38 -2.16
N TYR A 8 19.81 -4.11 -1.11
CA TYR A 8 21.21 -3.75 -1.26
C TYR A 8 22.12 -4.94 -1.10
N PHE A 9 23.05 -5.09 -2.05
CA PHE A 9 24.12 -6.09 -2.04
C PHE A 9 25.30 -5.53 -1.22
N ILE A 10 25.41 -5.87 0.06
CA ILE A 10 26.62 -5.63 0.85
C ILE A 10 27.19 -6.99 1.23
N LEU A 11 28.38 -7.31 0.73
CA LEU A 11 29.20 -8.48 1.09
C LEU A 11 28.51 -9.85 0.92
N GLY A 12 27.79 -10.08 -0.19
CA GLY A 12 27.28 -11.41 -0.53
C GLY A 12 25.99 -11.83 0.19
N GLY A 13 25.30 -10.92 0.89
CA GLY A 13 23.99 -11.15 1.51
C GLY A 13 22.97 -10.08 1.11
N PHE A 14 21.72 -10.49 0.86
CA PHE A 14 20.62 -9.56 0.69
C PHE A 14 20.20 -9.06 2.08
N MET A 15 20.47 -7.79 2.41
CA MET A 15 19.88 -7.16 3.59
C MET A 15 18.55 -6.51 3.22
N GLU A 16 17.47 -7.03 3.78
CA GLU A 16 16.13 -6.48 3.65
C GLU A 16 15.88 -5.50 4.83
N ILE A 17 15.50 -4.26 4.51
CA ILE A 17 15.12 -3.31 5.57
C ILE A 17 13.80 -3.76 6.17
N GLN A 18 13.85 -4.19 7.41
CA GLN A 18 12.67 -4.64 8.15
C GLN A 18 11.93 -3.44 8.74
N ARG A 19 10.67 -3.28 8.34
CA ARG A 19 9.74 -2.28 8.89
C ARG A 19 8.78 -2.95 9.88
N ASN A 20 9.32 -3.68 10.85
CA ASN A 20 8.57 -4.58 11.74
C ASN A 20 7.38 -3.91 12.42
N LEU A 21 7.52 -2.67 12.89
CA LEU A 21 6.42 -1.94 13.52
C LEU A 21 5.20 -1.79 12.59
N TYR A 22 5.43 -1.45 11.33
CA TYR A 22 4.35 -1.25 10.36
C TYR A 22 3.82 -2.58 9.82
N LEU A 23 4.70 -3.56 9.64
CA LEU A 23 4.28 -4.90 9.24
C LEU A 23 3.37 -5.54 10.30
N GLN A 24 3.72 -5.42 11.60
CA GLN A 24 2.87 -5.91 12.69
C GLN A 24 1.51 -5.21 12.74
N LYS A 25 1.44 -3.92 12.42
CA LYS A 25 0.15 -3.21 12.31
C LYS A 25 -0.71 -3.78 11.18
N LEU A 26 -0.14 -4.02 9.99
CA LEU A 26 -0.86 -4.65 8.88
C LEU A 26 -1.37 -6.05 9.24
N ILE A 27 -0.54 -6.84 9.94
CA ILE A 27 -0.90 -8.17 10.42
C ILE A 27 -2.06 -8.11 11.42
N ALA A 28 -2.03 -7.16 12.34
CA ALA A 28 -3.06 -7.03 13.38
C ALA A 28 -4.42 -6.59 12.83
N CYS A 29 -4.44 -5.87 11.70
CA CYS A 29 -5.67 -5.38 11.07
C CYS A 29 -6.24 -6.36 10.03
N GLN A 30 -5.67 -7.58 9.85
CA GLN A 30 -6.21 -8.53 8.88
C GLN A 30 -7.63 -8.95 9.24
N HIS A 31 -8.49 -9.05 8.25
CA HIS A 31 -9.86 -9.58 8.36
C HIS A 31 -10.78 -8.84 9.34
N ASP A 32 -10.48 -7.58 9.67
CA ASP A 32 -11.31 -6.75 10.56
C ASP A 32 -12.51 -6.09 9.84
N GLY A 33 -12.65 -6.32 8.52
CA GLY A 33 -13.69 -5.75 7.68
C GLY A 33 -13.49 -4.26 7.39
N GLN A 34 -12.32 -3.69 7.74
CA GLN A 34 -12.00 -2.29 7.44
C GLN A 34 -11.07 -2.20 6.22
N ILE A 35 -11.08 -1.03 5.56
CA ILE A 35 -10.12 -0.71 4.51
C ILE A 35 -8.84 -0.20 5.17
N LYS A 36 -7.70 -0.83 4.89
CA LYS A 36 -6.38 -0.43 5.41
C LYS A 36 -5.77 0.62 4.50
N VAL A 37 -5.59 1.83 5.03
CA VAL A 37 -5.09 2.98 4.29
C VAL A 37 -3.67 3.29 4.72
N ILE A 38 -2.72 3.04 3.82
CA ILE A 38 -1.29 3.26 4.08
C ILE A 38 -0.91 4.63 3.54
N THR A 39 -0.68 5.58 4.45
CA THR A 39 -0.31 6.96 4.13
C THR A 39 1.14 7.27 4.46
N GLY A 40 1.66 8.37 3.97
CA GLY A 40 3.02 8.84 4.27
C GLY A 40 3.66 9.56 3.09
N LEU A 41 4.81 10.15 3.33
CA LEU A 41 5.54 10.90 2.33
C LEU A 41 5.86 10.05 1.09
N ARG A 42 5.97 10.71 -0.07
CA ARG A 42 6.45 10.03 -1.28
C ARG A 42 7.84 9.43 -1.01
N ARG A 43 8.10 8.21 -1.49
CA ARG A 43 9.37 7.47 -1.32
C ARG A 43 9.72 7.07 0.14
N CYS A 44 8.79 7.10 1.08
CA CYS A 44 9.03 6.61 2.45
C CYS A 44 8.88 5.08 2.62
N GLY A 45 8.59 4.34 1.52
CA GLY A 45 8.54 2.87 1.53
C GLY A 45 7.15 2.25 1.69
N LYS A 46 6.04 2.97 1.36
CA LYS A 46 4.66 2.44 1.40
C LYS A 46 4.48 1.22 0.52
N SER A 47 4.78 1.36 -0.78
CA SER A 47 4.65 0.27 -1.76
C SER A 47 5.57 -0.90 -1.39
N PHE A 48 6.78 -0.65 -0.89
CA PHE A 48 7.68 -1.71 -0.41
C PHE A 48 7.08 -2.47 0.79
N LEU A 49 6.52 -1.77 1.77
CA LEU A 49 5.86 -2.42 2.91
C LEU A 49 4.72 -3.34 2.45
N LEU A 50 3.89 -2.88 1.52
CA LEU A 50 2.70 -3.62 1.07
C LEU A 50 3.06 -4.75 0.09
N PHE A 51 3.79 -4.44 -0.99
CA PHE A 51 4.04 -5.35 -2.11
C PHE A 51 5.21 -6.31 -1.89
N HIS A 52 6.10 -6.02 -0.92
CA HIS A 52 7.20 -6.90 -0.55
C HIS A 52 7.02 -7.48 0.85
N LEU A 53 7.07 -6.67 1.89
CA LEU A 53 7.10 -7.20 3.25
C LEU A 53 5.80 -7.93 3.61
N PHE A 54 4.65 -7.28 3.40
CA PHE A 54 3.37 -7.88 3.76
C PHE A 54 2.96 -9.00 2.80
N LYS A 55 3.20 -8.84 1.50
CA LYS A 55 3.00 -9.91 0.51
C LYS A 55 3.83 -11.16 0.86
N ASN A 56 5.11 -10.99 1.17
CA ASN A 56 5.98 -12.10 1.57
C ASN A 56 5.51 -12.76 2.88
N TYR A 57 5.01 -11.97 3.83
CA TYR A 57 4.39 -12.50 5.03
C TYR A 57 3.18 -13.39 4.70
N LEU A 58 2.26 -12.94 3.85
CA LEU A 58 1.08 -13.72 3.43
C LEU A 58 1.48 -15.04 2.76
N LEU A 59 2.43 -14.98 1.80
CA LEU A 59 2.92 -16.17 1.11
C LEU A 59 3.57 -17.17 2.07
N LYS A 60 4.38 -16.70 3.03
CA LYS A 60 5.00 -17.56 4.06
C LYS A 60 3.96 -18.20 5.00
N ASN A 61 2.78 -17.59 5.15
CA ASN A 61 1.68 -18.11 5.95
C ASN A 61 0.65 -18.92 5.15
N GLY A 62 1.02 -19.37 3.93
CA GLY A 62 0.24 -20.31 3.15
C GLY A 62 -0.81 -19.68 2.24
N ILE A 63 -0.83 -18.37 2.07
CA ILE A 63 -1.69 -17.70 1.09
C ILE A 63 -1.08 -17.87 -0.30
N ASP A 64 -1.88 -18.35 -1.25
CA ASP A 64 -1.43 -18.49 -2.64
C ASP A 64 -1.26 -17.12 -3.31
N ASN A 65 -0.28 -17.00 -4.20
CA ASN A 65 -0.06 -15.75 -4.92
C ASN A 65 -1.27 -15.33 -5.78
N GLN A 66 -2.11 -16.26 -6.20
CA GLN A 66 -3.36 -15.98 -6.92
C GLN A 66 -4.45 -15.34 -6.04
N GLN A 67 -4.34 -15.48 -4.72
CA GLN A 67 -5.24 -14.82 -3.76
C GLN A 67 -4.84 -13.38 -3.49
N ILE A 68 -3.67 -12.93 -3.96
CA ILE A 68 -3.17 -11.57 -3.78
C ILE A 68 -3.34 -10.80 -5.08
N ILE A 69 -4.39 -10.00 -5.15
CA ILE A 69 -4.75 -9.16 -6.31
C ILE A 69 -4.03 -7.82 -6.17
N THR A 70 -3.27 -7.41 -7.18
CA THR A 70 -2.46 -6.19 -7.11
C THR A 70 -2.71 -5.26 -8.28
N PHE A 71 -2.88 -3.95 -7.99
CA PHE A 71 -2.95 -2.88 -8.98
C PHE A 71 -2.02 -1.73 -8.58
N GLU A 72 -1.24 -1.25 -9.54
CA GLU A 72 -0.33 -0.10 -9.41
C GLU A 72 -0.81 1.00 -10.35
N LEU A 73 -1.66 1.92 -9.87
CA LEU A 73 -2.36 2.87 -10.72
C LEU A 73 -1.45 3.92 -11.38
N ASP A 74 -0.20 4.06 -10.94
CA ASP A 74 0.81 4.87 -11.61
C ASP A 74 1.47 4.15 -12.81
N GLN A 75 1.29 2.83 -12.95
CA GLN A 75 1.87 2.03 -14.00
C GLN A 75 0.97 1.96 -15.24
N MET A 76 1.61 1.97 -16.43
CA MET A 76 0.89 1.89 -17.72
C MET A 76 0.13 0.57 -17.92
N LYS A 77 0.61 -0.54 -17.32
CA LYS A 77 -0.06 -1.85 -17.39
C LYS A 77 -1.45 -1.82 -16.74
N ASP A 78 -1.65 -0.95 -15.74
CA ASP A 78 -2.88 -0.84 -14.95
C ASP A 78 -3.68 0.43 -15.27
N ILE A 79 -3.31 1.19 -16.32
CA ILE A 79 -3.91 2.49 -16.64
C ILE A 79 -5.43 2.43 -16.82
N GLN A 80 -5.96 1.35 -17.39
CA GLN A 80 -7.40 1.14 -17.55
C GLN A 80 -8.15 1.06 -16.22
N TYR A 81 -7.46 0.63 -15.16
CA TYR A 81 -8.01 0.47 -13.81
C TYR A 81 -7.97 1.77 -13.00
N ARG A 82 -7.50 2.89 -13.57
CA ARG A 82 -7.78 4.22 -13.03
C ARG A 82 -9.27 4.54 -13.10
N ASN A 83 -9.99 3.92 -14.04
CA ASN A 83 -11.45 3.96 -14.08
C ASN A 83 -12.02 3.06 -12.97
N PRO A 84 -12.70 3.60 -11.94
CA PRO A 84 -13.20 2.83 -10.80
C PRO A 84 -14.24 1.78 -11.20
N ILE A 85 -15.00 2.00 -12.28
CA ILE A 85 -15.97 1.02 -12.79
C ILE A 85 -15.26 -0.21 -13.36
N GLU A 86 -14.21 0.00 -14.16
CA GLU A 86 -13.45 -1.11 -14.76
C GLU A 86 -12.66 -1.89 -13.70
N LEU A 87 -12.13 -1.19 -12.68
CA LEU A 87 -11.45 -1.82 -11.56
C LEU A 87 -12.42 -2.67 -10.73
N SER A 88 -13.60 -2.13 -10.36
CA SER A 88 -14.64 -2.89 -9.65
C SER A 88 -15.05 -4.14 -10.42
N LYS A 89 -15.40 -4.03 -11.71
CA LYS A 89 -15.74 -5.18 -12.55
C LYS A 89 -14.66 -6.25 -12.56
N LYS A 90 -13.39 -5.83 -12.67
CA LYS A 90 -12.25 -6.77 -12.66
C LYS A 90 -12.16 -7.52 -11.35
N ILE A 91 -12.28 -6.83 -10.21
CA ILE A 91 -12.20 -7.45 -8.89
C ILE A 91 -13.37 -8.41 -8.68
N HIS A 92 -14.62 -7.99 -8.93
CA HIS A 92 -15.79 -8.84 -8.85
C HIS A 92 -15.67 -10.11 -9.71
N SER A 93 -15.12 -10.00 -10.92
CA SER A 93 -14.90 -11.17 -11.78
C SER A 93 -13.98 -12.24 -11.18
N ILE A 94 -13.17 -11.87 -10.20
CA ILE A 94 -12.24 -12.79 -9.50
C ILE A 94 -12.87 -13.35 -8.22
N VAL A 95 -13.58 -12.51 -7.45
CA VAL A 95 -13.93 -12.83 -6.06
C VAL A 95 -15.39 -13.31 -5.86
N ASP A 96 -16.33 -12.95 -6.76
CA ASP A 96 -17.77 -13.18 -6.53
C ASP A 96 -18.20 -14.66 -6.50
N ASN A 97 -17.48 -15.52 -7.22
CA ASN A 97 -17.89 -16.92 -7.38
C ASN A 97 -17.10 -17.89 -6.49
N THR A 98 -16.51 -17.39 -5.42
CA THR A 98 -15.66 -18.21 -4.54
C THR A 98 -15.82 -17.78 -3.08
N THR A 99 -15.63 -18.73 -2.16
CA THR A 99 -15.55 -18.47 -0.72
C THR A 99 -14.10 -18.31 -0.25
N GLN A 100 -13.14 -18.38 -1.17
CA GLN A 100 -11.73 -18.24 -0.89
C GLN A 100 -11.42 -16.81 -0.45
N GLN A 101 -10.55 -16.63 0.54
CA GLN A 101 -10.11 -15.33 0.99
C GLN A 101 -9.14 -14.69 -0.01
N TYR A 102 -9.37 -13.43 -0.34
CA TYR A 102 -8.52 -12.61 -1.22
C TYR A 102 -7.98 -11.39 -0.49
N TYR A 103 -6.83 -10.91 -0.96
CA TYR A 103 -6.16 -9.70 -0.49
C TYR A 103 -5.99 -8.75 -1.68
N LEU A 104 -6.59 -7.57 -1.59
CA LEU A 104 -6.53 -6.56 -2.64
C LEU A 104 -5.55 -5.46 -2.26
N PHE A 105 -4.51 -5.27 -3.07
CA PHE A 105 -3.52 -4.21 -2.91
C PHE A 105 -3.64 -3.21 -4.05
N ILE A 106 -3.91 -1.93 -3.73
CA ILE A 106 -3.99 -0.85 -4.72
C ILE A 106 -2.99 0.23 -4.33
N ASP A 107 -2.00 0.48 -5.20
CA ASP A 107 -0.98 1.51 -5.01
C ASP A 107 -1.37 2.82 -5.71
N GLU A 108 -0.99 3.96 -5.10
CA GLU A 108 -1.15 5.33 -5.59
C GLU A 108 -2.61 5.64 -6.01
N VAL A 109 -3.56 5.38 -5.09
CA VAL A 109 -5.02 5.52 -5.34
C VAL A 109 -5.45 6.92 -5.78
N GLN A 110 -4.64 7.98 -5.50
CA GLN A 110 -4.92 9.32 -6.01
C GLN A 110 -4.74 9.45 -7.54
N MET A 111 -4.25 8.40 -8.22
CA MET A 111 -4.20 8.33 -9.68
C MET A 111 -5.51 7.84 -10.29
N SER A 112 -6.50 7.45 -9.47
CA SER A 112 -7.83 7.07 -9.96
C SER A 112 -8.57 8.26 -10.53
N ASP A 113 -9.33 8.03 -11.58
CA ASP A 113 -10.16 9.03 -12.25
C ASP A 113 -11.57 9.09 -11.61
N GLU A 114 -12.22 10.23 -11.74
CA GLU A 114 -13.66 10.33 -11.55
C GLU A 114 -14.35 10.17 -12.92
N VAL A 115 -15.27 9.22 -13.04
CA VAL A 115 -15.96 8.91 -14.30
C VAL A 115 -17.46 9.22 -14.25
N ASN A 116 -18.04 9.52 -15.40
CA ASN A 116 -19.48 9.75 -15.46
C ASN A 116 -20.24 8.46 -15.15
N ASN A 117 -21.33 8.59 -14.38
CA ASN A 117 -22.22 7.46 -14.14
C ASN A 117 -22.92 7.08 -15.46
N PRO A 118 -22.72 5.88 -16.01
CA PRO A 118 -23.31 5.48 -17.30
C PRO A 118 -24.83 5.41 -17.25
N TYR A 119 -25.42 5.24 -16.07
CA TYR A 119 -26.87 5.18 -15.87
C TYR A 119 -27.49 6.54 -15.51
N ASN A 120 -26.68 7.53 -15.12
CA ASN A 120 -27.10 8.90 -14.84
C ASN A 120 -25.96 9.89 -15.19
N PRO A 121 -25.75 10.18 -16.50
CA PRO A 121 -24.63 11.01 -16.96
C PRO A 121 -24.64 12.46 -16.46
N LYS A 122 -25.80 12.96 -16.01
CA LYS A 122 -25.95 14.30 -15.42
C LYS A 122 -25.88 14.32 -13.90
N GLY A 123 -25.77 13.15 -13.26
CA GLY A 123 -25.68 12.98 -11.82
C GLY A 123 -24.24 13.11 -11.29
N LYS A 124 -24.07 12.72 -10.04
CA LYS A 124 -22.74 12.63 -9.40
C LYS A 124 -21.86 11.66 -10.19
N LYS A 125 -20.61 12.05 -10.42
CA LYS A 125 -19.59 11.14 -10.95
C LYS A 125 -19.31 10.01 -9.97
N ILE A 126 -18.88 8.89 -10.52
CA ILE A 126 -18.41 7.75 -9.74
C ILE A 126 -16.91 7.94 -9.42
N SER A 127 -16.60 7.87 -8.16
CA SER A 127 -15.26 8.04 -7.61
C SER A 127 -14.65 6.72 -7.17
N PHE A 128 -13.37 6.73 -6.85
CA PHE A 128 -12.67 5.63 -6.20
C PHE A 128 -13.31 5.22 -4.86
N TYR A 129 -13.86 6.17 -4.12
CA TYR A 129 -14.55 5.93 -2.83
C TYR A 129 -15.85 5.16 -3.02
N ASP A 130 -16.61 5.46 -4.07
CA ASP A 130 -17.84 4.73 -4.39
C ASP A 130 -17.53 3.25 -4.68
N MET A 131 -16.43 2.98 -5.41
CA MET A 131 -15.93 1.62 -5.69
C MET A 131 -15.47 0.92 -4.40
N LEU A 132 -14.68 1.57 -3.54
CA LEU A 132 -14.22 0.97 -2.29
C LEU A 132 -15.38 0.63 -1.35
N ASN A 133 -16.42 1.46 -1.31
CA ASN A 133 -17.63 1.18 -0.53
C ASN A 133 -18.37 -0.07 -1.02
N ASP A 134 -18.41 -0.29 -2.33
CA ASP A 134 -18.97 -1.48 -2.95
C ASP A 134 -18.14 -2.73 -2.58
N LEU A 135 -16.84 -2.68 -2.84
CA LEU A 135 -15.92 -3.80 -2.58
C LEU A 135 -15.82 -4.18 -1.10
N LYS A 136 -16.01 -3.24 -0.19
CA LYS A 136 -15.98 -3.49 1.26
C LYS A 136 -17.07 -4.46 1.73
N GLU A 137 -18.18 -4.53 1.02
CA GLU A 137 -19.28 -5.45 1.35
C GLU A 137 -18.94 -6.93 1.05
N LEU A 138 -17.83 -7.18 0.35
CA LEU A 138 -17.34 -8.53 0.03
C LEU A 138 -16.62 -9.13 1.25
N SER A 139 -17.25 -10.07 1.92
CA SER A 139 -16.72 -10.69 3.16
C SER A 139 -15.45 -11.53 2.96
N ASN A 140 -15.14 -11.90 1.71
CA ASN A 140 -13.97 -12.67 1.33
C ASN A 140 -12.84 -11.81 0.73
N LEU A 141 -12.92 -10.48 0.89
CA LEU A 141 -11.93 -9.54 0.34
C LEU A 141 -11.37 -8.64 1.45
N ASP A 142 -10.06 -8.65 1.63
CA ASP A 142 -9.35 -7.78 2.56
C ASP A 142 -8.60 -6.70 1.76
N ILE A 143 -8.89 -5.40 2.02
CA ILE A 143 -8.53 -4.29 1.13
C ILE A 143 -7.44 -3.42 1.76
N TYR A 144 -6.36 -3.21 1.01
CA TYR A 144 -5.19 -2.39 1.36
C TYR A 144 -4.92 -1.39 0.25
N VAL A 145 -4.91 -0.10 0.59
CA VAL A 145 -4.67 0.97 -0.37
C VAL A 145 -3.51 1.84 0.08
N THR A 146 -2.72 2.34 -0.88
CA THR A 146 -1.67 3.31 -0.58
C THR A 146 -1.88 4.60 -1.33
N GLY A 147 -1.31 5.69 -0.80
CA GLY A 147 -1.24 6.96 -1.51
C GLY A 147 -0.24 7.92 -0.90
N SER A 148 0.35 8.74 -1.76
CA SER A 148 1.38 9.70 -1.38
C SER A 148 0.82 11.06 -0.94
N ASN A 149 -0.43 11.36 -1.21
CA ASN A 149 -1.07 12.59 -0.81
C ASN A 149 -1.86 12.38 0.51
N SER A 150 -1.14 12.46 1.63
CA SER A 150 -1.72 12.23 2.96
C SER A 150 -2.87 13.19 3.32
N LYS A 151 -2.92 14.39 2.74
CA LYS A 151 -4.00 15.36 3.01
C LYS A 151 -5.31 15.00 2.28
N MET A 152 -5.25 14.53 1.05
CA MET A 152 -6.44 14.04 0.34
C MET A 152 -6.91 12.70 0.91
N LEU A 153 -5.97 11.76 1.08
CA LEU A 153 -6.30 10.42 1.59
C LEU A 153 -6.78 10.43 3.04
N SER A 154 -6.16 11.21 3.93
CA SER A 154 -6.58 11.23 5.33
C SER A 154 -7.88 12.01 5.55
N ASN A 155 -8.10 13.12 4.85
CA ASN A 155 -9.32 13.90 5.04
C ASN A 155 -10.52 13.30 4.29
N ASP A 156 -10.34 12.90 3.04
CA ASP A 156 -11.44 12.35 2.23
C ASP A 156 -11.76 10.92 2.64
N ILE A 157 -10.75 10.06 2.86
CA ILE A 157 -10.96 8.70 3.35
C ILE A 157 -11.50 8.71 4.79
N LEU A 158 -10.95 9.53 5.70
CA LEU A 158 -11.45 9.61 7.06
C LEU A 158 -12.85 10.25 7.13
N THR A 159 -13.22 11.12 6.18
CA THR A 159 -14.57 11.70 6.15
C THR A 159 -15.58 10.81 5.45
N GLU A 160 -15.22 10.19 4.33
CA GLU A 160 -16.09 9.27 3.57
C GLU A 160 -16.21 7.91 4.26
N PHE A 161 -15.12 7.44 4.90
CA PHE A 161 -15.08 6.15 5.60
C PHE A 161 -15.07 6.30 7.14
N ARG A 162 -15.67 7.32 7.72
CA ARG A 162 -15.72 7.54 9.19
C ARG A 162 -16.00 6.22 9.94
N GLY A 163 -14.99 5.72 10.68
CA GLY A 163 -15.07 4.46 11.43
C GLY A 163 -15.09 3.19 10.57
N ARG A 164 -14.69 3.27 9.30
CA ARG A 164 -14.68 2.15 8.33
C ARG A 164 -13.32 1.93 7.68
N SER A 165 -12.27 2.59 8.17
CA SER A 165 -10.90 2.44 7.67
C SER A 165 -9.88 2.61 8.78
N ASP A 166 -8.77 1.87 8.67
CA ASP A 166 -7.60 1.97 9.54
C ASP A 166 -6.46 2.68 8.83
N GLU A 167 -6.02 3.81 9.38
CA GLU A 167 -4.87 4.53 8.84
C GLU A 167 -3.55 4.00 9.41
N ILE A 168 -2.65 3.58 8.53
CA ILE A 168 -1.27 3.21 8.86
C ILE A 168 -0.34 4.26 8.27
N LYS A 169 0.03 5.23 9.08
CA LYS A 169 0.90 6.32 8.65
C LYS A 169 2.37 5.91 8.72
N ILE A 170 3.03 5.86 7.55
CA ILE A 170 4.44 5.51 7.42
C ILE A 170 5.30 6.78 7.43
N HIS A 171 6.32 6.75 8.28
CA HIS A 171 7.36 7.78 8.34
C HIS A 171 8.65 7.32 7.66
N PRO A 172 9.55 8.24 7.30
CA PRO A 172 10.94 7.91 6.99
C PRO A 172 11.55 7.00 8.07
N PHE A 173 12.68 6.37 7.78
CA PHE A 173 13.33 5.52 8.77
C PHE A 173 13.64 6.29 10.05
N SER A 174 13.36 5.67 11.20
CA SER A 174 13.94 6.08 12.47
C SER A 174 15.46 5.82 12.46
N PHE A 175 16.20 6.47 13.34
CA PHE A 175 17.63 6.18 13.46
C PHE A 175 17.91 4.69 13.75
N SER A 176 17.06 4.05 14.53
CA SER A 176 17.21 2.61 14.81
C SER A 176 17.06 1.75 13.54
N GLU A 177 16.05 2.04 12.69
CA GLU A 177 15.88 1.34 11.39
C GLU A 177 17.04 1.63 10.44
N TYR A 178 17.48 2.89 10.38
CA TYR A 178 18.64 3.31 9.59
C TYR A 178 19.91 2.59 10.05
N TYR A 179 20.22 2.64 11.35
CA TYR A 179 21.43 2.04 11.90
C TYR A 179 21.44 0.52 11.78
N SER A 180 20.29 -0.14 11.94
CA SER A 180 20.19 -1.59 11.73
C SER A 180 20.51 -2.00 10.29
N PHE A 181 20.39 -1.09 9.33
CA PHE A 181 20.69 -1.32 7.92
C PHE A 181 22.16 -0.96 7.60
N VAL A 182 22.64 0.22 8.00
CA VAL A 182 24.00 0.67 7.63
C VAL A 182 25.08 0.03 8.49
N GLY A 183 24.81 -0.25 9.77
CA GLY A 183 25.79 -0.79 10.71
C GLY A 183 26.96 0.17 10.98
N GLY A 184 28.12 -0.39 11.38
CA GLY A 184 29.36 0.36 11.56
C GLY A 184 29.41 1.16 12.87
N ASP A 185 30.18 2.26 12.87
CA ASP A 185 30.28 3.15 14.01
C ASP A 185 28.98 3.91 14.23
N LYS A 186 28.50 3.94 15.47
CA LYS A 186 27.19 4.49 15.80
C LYS A 186 27.16 6.02 15.78
N GLU A 187 28.25 6.68 16.13
CA GLU A 187 28.36 8.13 16.16
C GLU A 187 28.42 8.65 14.72
N GLU A 188 29.27 8.05 13.88
CA GLU A 188 29.32 8.36 12.45
C GLU A 188 27.99 8.12 11.76
N ALA A 189 27.32 7.01 12.04
CA ALA A 189 26.01 6.71 11.50
C ALA A 189 24.95 7.72 11.95
N PHE A 190 25.02 8.22 13.19
CA PHE A 190 24.11 9.22 13.70
C PHE A 190 24.35 10.60 13.05
N ASP A 191 25.60 10.98 12.84
CA ASP A 191 25.95 12.23 12.14
C ASP A 191 25.44 12.20 10.70
N ASN A 192 25.65 11.10 10.00
CA ASN A 192 25.11 10.89 8.65
C ASN A 192 23.57 10.94 8.62
N TYR A 193 22.91 10.26 9.55
CA TYR A 193 21.45 10.28 9.66
C TYR A 193 20.92 11.69 9.97
N SER A 194 21.59 12.43 10.84
CA SER A 194 21.20 13.78 11.22
C SER A 194 21.36 14.77 10.06
N PHE A 195 22.34 14.55 9.18
CA PHE A 195 22.60 15.38 8.02
C PHE A 195 21.70 15.05 6.81
N TYR A 196 21.56 13.77 6.49
CA TYR A 196 20.83 13.32 5.29
C TYR A 196 19.39 12.92 5.56
N GLY A 197 19.02 12.65 6.80
CA GLY A 197 17.70 12.17 7.21
C GLY A 197 17.46 10.69 6.92
N GLY A 198 16.27 10.22 7.26
CA GLY A 198 15.87 8.80 7.17
C GLY A 198 15.09 8.42 5.91
N MET A 199 15.19 9.16 4.81
CA MET A 199 14.49 8.80 3.57
C MET A 199 15.12 7.58 2.90
N PRO A 200 14.35 6.48 2.66
CA PRO A 200 14.90 5.23 2.12
C PRO A 200 15.74 5.38 0.85
N PHE A 201 15.32 6.26 -0.07
CA PHE A 201 16.01 6.44 -1.35
C PHE A 201 17.42 7.04 -1.21
N LEU A 202 17.75 7.68 -0.08
CA LEU A 202 19.09 8.22 0.18
C LEU A 202 20.11 7.11 0.48
N LEU A 203 19.64 5.95 0.92
CA LEU A 203 20.49 4.78 1.15
C LEU A 203 20.86 4.04 -0.14
N THR A 204 20.27 4.43 -1.27
CA THR A 204 20.47 3.79 -2.57
C THR A 204 21.41 4.58 -3.48
N LYS A 205 22.06 5.62 -2.96
CA LYS A 205 23.10 6.40 -3.64
C LYS A 205 24.45 6.06 -3.06
#